data_9aeecc9996cd545e8d1ff1e9bc023685
#
_entry.id   9aeecc9996cd545e8d1ff1e9bc023685
#
_cell.length_a   1.000
_cell.length_b   1.000
_cell.length_c   1.000
_cell.angle_alpha   90.00
_cell.angle_beta   90.00
_cell.angle_gamma   90.00
#
_symmetry.space_group_name_H-M   'P 1'
#
loop_
_entity.id
_entity.type
_entity.pdbx_description
1 polymer ?
#
loop_
_entity_poly.entity_id
_entity_poly.type
_entity_poly.pdbx_seq_one_letter_code
_entity_poly.pdbx_strand_id
1 'polypeptide(L)'
;MRSKTLNFAAISVCLVLLFSLCTNLVQAKSVAESVVVAPIALQDLPKEGQETYLLIRQGGPFQYEKDGVVFGNRERQLPQAKRGFYREYTVKTPGEKNLGARRIVCGGEEPRLPKHCFYTQDHYTSFREIVNVP
;
A
#
# COMPACT_ATOMS: atom_id res chain seq x y z
N MET A 1 51.31 -13.74 -60.77
CA MET A 1 50.19 -12.99 -60.22
C MET A 1 49.29 -13.97 -59.47
N ARG A 2 49.33 -13.98 -58.14
CA ARG A 2 48.42 -14.82 -57.30
C ARG A 2 47.32 -13.92 -56.74
N SER A 3 46.13 -14.10 -57.25
CA SER A 3 44.93 -13.48 -56.79
C SER A 3 44.58 -14.03 -55.41
N LYS A 4 44.56 -13.20 -54.36
CA LYS A 4 44.05 -13.55 -53.03
C LYS A 4 42.54 -13.31 -53.05
N THR A 5 41.80 -14.38 -53.20
CA THR A 5 40.36 -14.34 -52.99
C THR A 5 40.09 -14.25 -51.50
N LEU A 6 39.61 -13.08 -51.04
CA LEU A 6 39.20 -12.85 -49.69
C LEU A 6 37.87 -13.58 -49.43
N ASN A 7 37.89 -14.55 -48.54
CA ASN A 7 36.69 -15.33 -48.19
C ASN A 7 35.69 -14.47 -47.41
N PHE A 8 34.68 -13.98 -48.10
CA PHE A 8 33.56 -13.24 -47.53
C PHE A 8 32.66 -14.10 -46.60
N ALA A 9 32.85 -15.40 -46.58
CA ALA A 9 32.05 -16.32 -45.77
C ALA A 9 32.34 -16.25 -44.26
N ALA A 10 33.55 -15.80 -43.86
CA ALA A 10 33.95 -15.76 -42.46
C ALA A 10 33.43 -14.54 -41.72
N ILE A 11 33.09 -13.46 -42.42
CA ILE A 11 32.64 -12.20 -41.80
C ILE A 11 31.14 -12.27 -41.44
N SER A 12 30.34 -13.03 -42.19
CA SER A 12 28.89 -13.13 -41.98
C SER A 12 28.52 -13.92 -40.72
N VAL A 13 29.36 -14.89 -40.31
CA VAL A 13 29.07 -15.72 -39.12
C VAL A 13 29.38 -14.96 -37.81
N CYS A 14 30.38 -14.08 -37.81
CA CYS A 14 30.66 -13.27 -36.60
C CYS A 14 29.61 -12.19 -36.33
N LEU A 15 28.93 -11.65 -37.33
CA LEU A 15 27.91 -10.62 -37.15
C LEU A 15 26.60 -11.19 -36.55
N VAL A 16 26.29 -12.46 -36.86
CA VAL A 16 25.05 -13.11 -36.33
C VAL A 16 25.22 -13.51 -34.86
N LEU A 17 26.44 -13.83 -34.42
CA LEU A 17 26.71 -14.19 -33.02
C LEU A 17 26.73 -12.99 -32.06
N LEU A 18 26.98 -11.77 -32.56
CA LEU A 18 26.96 -10.56 -31.75
C LEU A 18 25.52 -9.99 -31.53
N PHE A 19 24.55 -10.39 -32.36
CA PHE A 19 23.17 -9.91 -32.23
C PHE A 19 22.33 -10.75 -31.26
N SER A 20 22.85 -11.90 -30.80
CA SER A 20 22.08 -12.82 -29.94
C SER A 20 22.27 -12.60 -28.45
N LEU A 21 23.06 -11.61 -28.01
CA LEU A 21 23.33 -11.34 -26.58
C LEU A 21 22.56 -10.16 -25.98
N CYS A 22 21.66 -9.53 -26.73
CA CYS A 22 20.93 -8.33 -26.27
C CYS A 22 19.47 -8.54 -25.87
N THR A 23 19.02 -9.77 -25.66
CA THR A 23 17.62 -10.00 -25.29
C THR A 23 17.52 -10.76 -23.97
N ASN A 24 17.74 -10.12 -22.85
CA ASN A 24 17.19 -10.55 -21.57
C ASN A 24 17.38 -9.46 -20.49
N LEU A 25 17.03 -8.22 -20.79
CA LEU A 25 16.65 -7.29 -19.75
C LEU A 25 15.14 -7.34 -19.62
N VAL A 26 14.63 -8.46 -19.15
CA VAL A 26 13.31 -8.48 -18.51
C VAL A 26 13.48 -7.71 -17.21
N GLN A 27 13.19 -6.43 -17.29
CA GLN A 27 13.03 -5.59 -16.13
C GLN A 27 11.83 -6.16 -15.38
N ALA A 28 12.09 -7.01 -14.41
CA ALA A 28 11.10 -7.36 -13.42
C ALA A 28 10.74 -6.05 -12.70
N LYS A 29 9.65 -5.41 -13.16
CA LYS A 29 8.99 -4.36 -12.43
C LYS A 29 8.57 -5.02 -11.12
N SER A 30 9.37 -4.80 -10.07
CA SER A 30 8.97 -5.17 -8.74
C SER A 30 7.66 -4.44 -8.48
N VAL A 31 6.56 -5.18 -8.54
CA VAL A 31 5.33 -4.76 -7.91
C VAL A 31 5.75 -4.55 -6.46
N ALA A 32 5.80 -3.31 -6.01
CA ALA A 32 5.94 -3.01 -4.60
C ALA A 32 4.73 -3.67 -3.95
N GLU A 33 4.95 -4.87 -3.47
CA GLU A 33 4.01 -5.61 -2.65
C GLU A 33 3.80 -4.71 -1.43
N SER A 34 2.65 -4.06 -1.37
CA SER A 34 2.25 -3.33 -0.17
C SER A 34 2.39 -4.33 0.97
N VAL A 35 3.28 -4.04 1.91
CA VAL A 35 3.49 -4.90 3.08
C VAL A 35 2.22 -4.79 3.93
N VAL A 36 1.19 -5.50 3.50
CA VAL A 36 0.02 -5.72 4.34
C VAL A 36 0.49 -6.65 5.44
N VAL A 37 0.81 -6.07 6.57
CA VAL A 37 1.04 -6.81 7.80
C VAL A 37 -0.21 -7.66 8.05
N ALA A 38 -0.05 -8.86 8.62
CA ALA A 38 -1.16 -9.78 8.89
C ALA A 38 -2.39 -9.04 9.45
N PRO A 39 -3.60 -9.35 9.01
CA PRO A 39 -4.83 -8.69 9.45
C PRO A 39 -4.97 -8.76 10.98
N ILE A 40 -5.77 -7.88 11.55
CA ILE A 40 -6.08 -7.85 12.97
C ILE A 40 -7.59 -8.01 13.18
N ALA A 41 -7.98 -8.91 14.05
CA ALA A 41 -9.39 -9.02 14.38
C ALA A 41 -9.85 -7.76 15.16
N LEU A 42 -11.08 -7.33 14.94
CA LEU A 42 -11.63 -6.16 15.64
C LEU A 42 -11.49 -6.29 17.17
N GLN A 43 -11.73 -7.48 17.70
CA GLN A 43 -11.62 -7.76 19.14
C GLN A 43 -10.19 -7.69 19.67
N ASP A 44 -9.18 -7.83 18.82
CA ASP A 44 -7.76 -7.78 19.18
C ASP A 44 -7.19 -6.35 19.12
N LEU A 45 -7.97 -5.38 18.63
CA LEU A 45 -7.61 -3.98 18.71
C LEU A 45 -7.56 -3.52 20.18
N PRO A 46 -6.71 -2.51 20.50
CA PRO A 46 -6.85 -1.78 21.75
C PRO A 46 -8.29 -1.31 21.94
N LYS A 47 -8.76 -1.23 23.20
CA LYS A 47 -10.13 -0.82 23.51
C LYS A 47 -10.52 0.50 22.82
N GLU A 48 -9.61 1.47 22.80
CA GLU A 48 -9.82 2.77 22.13
C GLU A 48 -9.95 2.61 20.61
N GLY A 49 -9.29 1.61 20.02
CA GLY A 49 -9.43 1.27 18.61
C GLY A 49 -10.79 0.68 18.28
N GLN A 50 -11.29 -0.22 19.15
CA GLN A 50 -12.64 -0.78 19.03
C GLN A 50 -13.71 0.31 19.14
N GLU A 51 -13.57 1.21 20.12
CA GLU A 51 -14.47 2.35 20.33
C GLU A 51 -14.48 3.29 19.10
N THR A 52 -13.29 3.62 18.57
CA THR A 52 -13.17 4.46 17.36
C THR A 52 -13.82 3.78 16.15
N TYR A 53 -13.62 2.48 15.96
CA TYR A 53 -14.24 1.73 14.87
C TYR A 53 -15.79 1.78 14.96
N LEU A 54 -16.34 1.61 16.14
CA LEU A 54 -17.79 1.72 16.35
C LEU A 54 -18.31 3.13 16.07
N LEU A 55 -17.59 4.17 16.50
CA LEU A 55 -17.93 5.56 16.20
C LEU A 55 -17.94 5.84 14.70
N ILE A 56 -16.99 5.29 13.94
CA ILE A 56 -16.96 5.40 12.47
C ILE A 56 -18.25 4.86 11.87
N ARG A 57 -18.66 3.67 12.30
CA ARG A 57 -19.90 3.02 11.84
C ARG A 57 -21.18 3.78 12.23
N GLN A 58 -21.15 4.49 13.36
CA GLN A 58 -22.24 5.35 13.82
C GLN A 58 -22.24 6.72 13.15
N GLY A 59 -21.12 7.15 12.58
CA GLY A 59 -20.93 8.48 11.99
C GLY A 59 -20.64 9.57 13.00
N GLY A 60 -20.01 9.23 14.12
CA GLY A 60 -19.65 10.14 15.20
C GLY A 60 -20.65 10.14 16.36
N PRO A 61 -20.55 11.14 17.27
CA PRO A 61 -19.69 12.32 17.16
C PRO A 61 -18.21 12.01 17.36
N PHE A 62 -17.36 12.67 16.59
CA PHE A 62 -15.90 12.52 16.66
C PHE A 62 -15.30 13.56 17.60
N GLN A 63 -14.26 13.16 18.32
CA GLN A 63 -13.60 13.98 19.33
C GLN A 63 -12.53 14.91 18.75
N TYR A 64 -11.90 14.52 17.63
CA TYR A 64 -10.77 15.25 17.08
C TYR A 64 -11.13 15.93 15.76
N GLU A 65 -10.64 17.15 15.57
CA GLU A 65 -10.93 17.99 14.41
C GLU A 65 -10.59 17.31 13.07
N LYS A 66 -9.55 16.47 13.06
CA LYS A 66 -9.12 15.76 11.86
C LYS A 66 -9.83 14.44 11.63
N ASP A 67 -10.71 14.01 12.50
CA ASP A 67 -11.45 12.77 12.29
C ASP A 67 -12.40 12.89 11.10
N GLY A 68 -12.32 11.91 10.20
CA GLY A 68 -13.10 11.86 8.97
C GLY A 68 -12.51 12.66 7.80
N VAL A 69 -11.34 13.30 7.94
CA VAL A 69 -10.69 13.95 6.81
C VAL A 69 -10.14 12.92 5.82
N VAL A 70 -9.98 13.36 4.57
CA VAL A 70 -9.48 12.50 3.50
C VAL A 70 -8.02 12.11 3.76
N PHE A 71 -7.75 10.81 3.77
CA PHE A 71 -6.41 10.25 3.79
C PHE A 71 -5.90 10.03 2.36
N GLY A 72 -4.77 10.64 2.03
CA GLY A 72 -4.29 10.71 0.65
C GLY A 72 -3.57 9.47 0.13
N ASN A 73 -3.22 8.49 0.99
CA ASN A 73 -2.47 7.28 0.64
C ASN A 73 -1.26 7.54 -0.27
N ARG A 74 -0.50 8.61 0.00
CA ARG A 74 0.62 9.07 -0.85
C ARG A 74 1.73 8.04 -0.95
N GLU A 75 2.00 7.33 0.14
CA GLU A 75 3.01 6.26 0.22
C GLU A 75 2.52 4.93 -0.37
N ARG A 76 1.27 4.89 -0.87
CA ARG A 76 0.66 3.71 -1.51
C ARG A 76 0.71 2.44 -0.67
N GLN A 77 0.64 2.58 0.64
CA GLN A 77 0.64 1.44 1.57
C GLN A 77 -0.72 0.72 1.63
N LEU A 78 -1.80 1.44 1.33
CA LEU A 78 -3.12 0.87 1.17
C LEU A 78 -3.43 0.61 -0.31
N PRO A 79 -4.39 -0.28 -0.63
CA PRO A 79 -4.82 -0.51 -2.00
C PRO A 79 -5.13 0.79 -2.73
N GLN A 80 -4.79 0.87 -4.01
CA GLN A 80 -5.03 2.08 -4.79
C GLN A 80 -6.55 2.32 -4.95
N ALA A 81 -6.98 3.55 -4.70
CA ALA A 81 -8.37 3.96 -4.83
C ALA A 81 -8.47 5.42 -5.30
N LYS A 82 -9.66 5.83 -5.71
CA LYS A 82 -9.93 7.21 -6.12
C LYS A 82 -9.72 8.18 -4.95
N ARG A 83 -9.42 9.44 -5.27
CA ARG A 83 -9.31 10.49 -4.27
C ARG A 83 -10.60 10.59 -3.44
N GLY A 84 -10.44 10.72 -2.11
CA GLY A 84 -11.57 10.80 -1.18
C GLY A 84 -12.15 9.46 -0.75
N PHE A 85 -11.64 8.34 -1.29
CA PHE A 85 -12.07 7.01 -0.88
C PHE A 85 -11.69 6.67 0.55
N TYR A 86 -10.48 7.05 0.98
CA TYR A 86 -9.99 6.83 2.34
C TYR A 86 -10.21 8.04 3.23
N ARG A 87 -10.59 7.78 4.49
CA ARG A 87 -10.70 8.76 5.57
C ARG A 87 -9.97 8.26 6.80
N GLU A 88 -9.34 9.17 7.53
CA GLU A 88 -8.57 8.85 8.73
C GLU A 88 -9.30 9.26 9.99
N TYR A 89 -9.05 8.51 11.07
CA TYR A 89 -9.62 8.72 12.39
C TYR A 89 -8.58 8.48 13.47
N THR A 90 -8.55 9.32 14.47
CA THR A 90 -7.63 9.23 15.60
C THR A 90 -8.09 8.13 16.57
N VAL A 91 -7.15 7.26 16.94
CA VAL A 91 -7.35 6.32 18.05
C VAL A 91 -6.61 6.86 19.26
N LYS A 92 -7.33 7.15 20.33
CA LYS A 92 -6.74 7.67 21.57
C LYS A 92 -5.63 6.73 22.07
N THR A 93 -4.49 7.32 22.47
CA THR A 93 -3.40 6.59 23.11
C THR A 93 -3.35 6.99 24.57
N PRO A 94 -3.72 6.12 25.51
CA PRO A 94 -3.67 6.43 26.94
C PRO A 94 -2.24 6.82 27.37
N GLY A 95 -2.14 7.86 28.20
CA GLY A 95 -0.87 8.37 28.70
C GLY A 95 -0.16 9.38 27.79
N GLU A 96 -0.55 9.49 26.51
CA GLU A 96 0.00 10.49 25.61
C GLU A 96 -0.66 11.87 25.82
N LYS A 97 0.17 12.92 25.86
CA LYS A 97 -0.30 14.32 25.98
C LYS A 97 -0.80 14.89 24.67
N ASN A 98 -0.40 14.28 23.55
CA ASN A 98 -0.80 14.63 22.19
C ASN A 98 -1.76 13.57 21.62
N LEU A 99 -2.04 13.64 20.30
CA LEU A 99 -2.94 12.71 19.62
C LEU A 99 -2.39 11.27 19.53
N GLY A 100 -1.12 11.03 19.93
CA GLY A 100 -0.44 9.76 19.75
C GLY A 100 -0.30 9.36 18.28
N ALA A 101 0.21 8.14 18.03
CA ALA A 101 0.50 7.63 16.70
C ALA A 101 -0.60 6.72 16.12
N ARG A 102 -1.56 6.31 16.93
CA ARG A 102 -2.57 5.32 16.53
C ARG A 102 -3.66 5.96 15.66
N ARG A 103 -4.00 5.31 14.53
CA ARG A 103 -5.06 5.75 13.61
C ARG A 103 -5.84 4.54 13.08
N ILE A 104 -7.05 4.82 12.63
CA ILE A 104 -7.81 3.95 11.75
C ILE A 104 -8.04 4.70 10.45
N VAL A 105 -7.77 4.05 9.33
CA VAL A 105 -8.06 4.55 7.99
C VAL A 105 -9.08 3.62 7.36
N CYS A 106 -10.25 4.17 7.02
CA CYS A 106 -11.32 3.41 6.40
C CYS A 106 -11.58 3.88 4.99
N GLY A 107 -11.84 2.94 4.08
CA GLY A 107 -12.18 3.18 2.68
C GLY A 107 -13.56 2.70 2.33
N GLY A 108 -14.28 3.51 1.54
CA GLY A 108 -15.62 3.19 1.07
C GLY A 108 -16.27 4.39 0.40
N GLU A 109 -17.38 4.16 -0.29
CA GLU A 109 -18.17 5.23 -0.92
C GLU A 109 -18.88 6.07 0.15
N GLU A 110 -19.35 5.43 1.20
CA GLU A 110 -20.04 6.06 2.32
C GLU A 110 -19.21 5.92 3.60
N PRO A 111 -18.91 7.04 4.29
CA PRO A 111 -18.07 7.01 5.49
C PRO A 111 -18.58 6.10 6.62
N ARG A 112 -19.90 5.93 6.76
CA ARG A 112 -20.51 5.07 7.77
C ARG A 112 -20.54 3.59 7.40
N LEU A 113 -20.38 3.28 6.11
CA LEU A 113 -20.39 1.94 5.57
C LEU A 113 -19.06 1.62 4.89
N PRO A 114 -17.93 1.71 5.60
CA PRO A 114 -16.65 1.43 5.02
C PRO A 114 -16.58 -0.04 4.57
N LYS A 115 -15.97 -0.26 3.42
CA LYS A 115 -15.70 -1.61 2.87
C LYS A 115 -14.50 -2.24 3.55
N HIS A 116 -13.46 -1.43 3.80
CA HIS A 116 -12.20 -1.85 4.40
C HIS A 116 -11.77 -0.82 5.43
N CYS A 117 -11.27 -1.29 6.57
CA CYS A 117 -10.63 -0.45 7.57
C CYS A 117 -9.27 -1.00 7.91
N PHE A 118 -8.31 -0.12 8.13
CA PHE A 118 -6.92 -0.45 8.42
C PHE A 118 -6.50 0.26 9.70
N TYR A 119 -5.86 -0.47 10.59
CA TYR A 119 -5.29 0.06 11.83
C TYR A 119 -3.80 0.27 11.67
N THR A 120 -3.31 1.40 12.16
CA THR A 120 -1.88 1.69 12.33
C THR A 120 -1.60 2.10 13.76
N GLN A 121 -0.50 1.61 14.32
CA GLN A 121 -0.02 1.99 15.65
C GLN A 121 1.22 2.88 15.61
N ASP A 122 1.79 3.10 14.43
CA ASP A 122 3.10 3.71 14.18
C ASP A 122 3.03 4.90 13.21
N HIS A 123 1.92 5.64 13.24
CA HIS A 123 1.68 6.84 12.46
C HIS A 123 1.88 6.63 10.95
N TYR A 124 1.14 5.64 10.41
CA TYR A 124 1.07 5.27 9.00
C TYR A 124 2.32 4.56 8.44
N THR A 125 3.27 4.11 9.27
CA THR A 125 4.43 3.35 8.81
C THR A 125 4.04 1.95 8.39
N SER A 126 3.10 1.33 9.11
CA SER A 126 2.53 0.04 8.76
C SER A 126 1.01 0.03 8.97
N PHE A 127 0.32 -0.87 8.26
CA PHE A 127 -1.12 -1.03 8.36
C PHE A 127 -1.50 -2.51 8.52
N ARG A 128 -2.55 -2.75 9.28
CA ARG A 128 -3.19 -4.05 9.42
C ARG A 128 -4.67 -3.91 9.08
N GLU A 129 -5.16 -4.71 8.14
CA GLU A 129 -6.59 -4.71 7.83
C GLU A 129 -7.39 -5.22 9.03
N ILE A 130 -8.42 -4.48 9.42
CA ILE A 130 -9.32 -4.87 10.50
C ILE A 130 -10.34 -5.83 9.91
N VAL A 131 -10.38 -7.04 10.45
CA VAL A 131 -11.33 -8.08 10.04
C VAL A 131 -12.30 -8.38 11.18
N ASN A 132 -13.57 -8.57 10.83
CA ASN A 132 -14.55 -9.10 11.77
C ASN A 132 -14.42 -10.62 11.74
N VAL A 133 -13.90 -11.19 12.80
CA VAL A 133 -13.98 -12.64 13.01
C VAL A 133 -15.30 -12.88 13.74
N PRO A 134 -16.19 -13.70 13.18
CA PRO A 134 -17.45 -14.04 13.83
C PRO A 134 -17.23 -14.80 15.14
#